data_bb3f612d44380d78e9170b5e888d0595
#
_entry.id   bb3f612d44380d78e9170b5e888d0595
#
_cell.length_a   1.000
_cell.length_b   1.000
_cell.length_c   1.000
_cell.angle_alpha   90.00
_cell.angle_beta   90.00
_cell.angle_gamma   90.00
#
_symmetry.space_group_name_H-M   'P 1'
#
loop_
_entity.id
_entity.type
_entity.pdbx_description
1 polymer ?
#
loop_
_entity_poly.entity_id
_entity_poly.type
_entity_poly.pdbx_seq_one_letter_code
_entity_poly.pdbx_strand_id
1 'polypeptide(L)'
;MKNRLQQAVWIAITGVAILTAFDYLGWISISTSVLVISRWTALVLLLAYAGFRRSLTTWILVSMLVGSEIGHDWPQTAVQLRVLSLVFLRLIKTIVAPLIFATLVVGIAGHSDLKQVGRMAVKALVYFEVVTTLALFIGLAAINLSRAGVGIVLPPHASTEELHATRQSPADIVLHVFPENIARSIAEGQVLQVVVFSILFGVALAMLDKNARAPMLAFAESLAATMFKFTNLVMLFAPIGVGAAIAYTVGHMGLGK
;
A
#
# COMPACT_ATOMS: atom_id res chain seq x y z
N MET A 1 14.09 -8.63 30.10
CA MET A 1 13.35 -9.56 29.25
C MET A 1 13.35 -9.15 27.78
N LYS A 2 13.04 -7.90 27.43
CA LYS A 2 12.92 -7.39 26.05
C LYS A 2 14.19 -7.59 25.20
N ASN A 3 15.38 -7.28 25.72
CA ASN A 3 16.65 -7.45 24.99
C ASN A 3 17.03 -8.92 24.77
N ARG A 4 16.73 -9.79 25.71
CA ARG A 4 17.01 -11.23 25.57
C ARG A 4 16.12 -11.87 24.50
N LEU A 5 14.83 -11.49 24.43
CA LEU A 5 13.93 -11.97 23.39
C LEU A 5 14.33 -11.46 22.01
N GLN A 6 14.75 -10.20 21.92
CA GLN A 6 15.26 -9.63 20.68
C GLN A 6 16.52 -10.35 20.19
N GLN A 7 17.46 -10.64 21.08
CA GLN A 7 18.66 -11.42 20.74
C GLN A 7 18.31 -12.85 20.29
N ALA A 8 17.40 -13.52 20.99
CA ALA A 8 16.93 -14.86 20.60
C ALA A 8 16.29 -14.89 19.22
N VAL A 9 15.48 -13.86 18.89
CA VAL A 9 14.86 -13.71 17.56
C VAL A 9 15.93 -13.53 16.49
N TRP A 10 16.93 -12.65 16.70
CA TRP A 10 17.99 -12.46 15.72
C TRP A 10 18.85 -13.71 15.53
N ILE A 11 19.16 -14.42 16.60
CA ILE A 11 19.89 -15.69 16.55
C ILE A 11 19.08 -16.76 15.79
N ALA A 12 17.78 -16.85 16.03
CA ALA A 12 16.90 -17.78 15.32
C ALA A 12 16.82 -17.47 13.82
N ILE A 13 16.60 -16.20 13.46
CA ILE A 13 16.53 -15.78 12.03
C ILE A 13 17.86 -16.05 11.33
N THR A 14 18.99 -15.62 11.91
CA THR A 14 20.29 -15.83 11.30
C THR A 14 20.65 -17.32 11.24
N GLY A 15 20.30 -18.10 12.24
CA GLY A 15 20.48 -19.55 12.23
C GLY A 15 19.68 -20.24 11.12
N VAL A 16 18.39 -19.90 10.97
CA VAL A 16 17.55 -20.45 9.90
C VAL A 16 18.06 -20.00 8.52
N ALA A 17 18.44 -18.72 8.35
CA ALA A 17 18.99 -18.23 7.10
C ALA A 17 20.28 -18.95 6.69
N ILE A 18 21.14 -19.23 7.66
CA ILE A 18 22.40 -19.99 7.44
C ILE A 18 22.06 -21.44 7.05
N LEU A 19 21.16 -22.10 7.77
CA LEU A 19 20.76 -23.48 7.47
C LEU A 19 20.15 -23.61 6.07
N THR A 20 19.24 -22.71 5.70
CA THR A 20 18.62 -22.70 4.36
C THR A 20 19.63 -22.37 3.26
N ALA A 21 20.60 -21.48 3.51
CA ALA A 21 21.67 -21.17 2.58
C ALA A 21 22.62 -22.36 2.36
N PHE A 22 23.00 -23.09 3.39
CA PHE A 22 23.85 -24.28 3.28
C PHE A 22 23.17 -25.42 2.53
N ASP A 23 21.86 -25.62 2.75
CA ASP A 23 21.07 -26.61 2.01
C ASP A 23 20.94 -26.23 0.53
N TYR A 24 20.66 -24.94 0.23
CA TYR A 24 20.56 -24.42 -1.13
C TYR A 24 21.88 -24.51 -1.91
N LEU A 25 23.02 -24.29 -1.23
CA LEU A 25 24.36 -24.42 -1.82
C LEU A 25 24.83 -25.87 -1.95
N GLY A 26 24.04 -26.84 -1.48
CA GLY A 26 24.36 -28.26 -1.54
C GLY A 26 25.53 -28.69 -0.63
N TRP A 27 25.91 -27.84 0.36
CA TRP A 27 27.01 -28.16 1.27
C TRP A 27 26.61 -29.16 2.35
N ILE A 28 25.33 -29.16 2.73
CA ILE A 28 24.77 -30.10 3.73
C ILE A 28 23.37 -30.46 3.24
N SER A 29 23.08 -31.75 3.09
CA SER A 29 21.71 -32.22 2.85
C SER A 29 20.94 -32.29 4.17
N ILE A 30 20.06 -31.31 4.41
CA ILE A 30 19.23 -31.25 5.60
C ILE A 30 17.88 -31.85 5.29
N SER A 31 17.33 -32.67 6.20
CA SER A 31 15.99 -33.22 6.05
C SER A 31 14.97 -32.10 5.93
N THR A 32 14.07 -32.18 4.97
CA THR A 32 12.99 -31.20 4.72
C THR A 32 12.19 -30.92 6.00
N SER A 33 11.94 -31.92 6.82
CA SER A 33 11.23 -31.78 8.11
C SER A 33 11.98 -30.86 9.09
N VAL A 34 13.32 -30.94 9.14
CA VAL A 34 14.14 -30.10 10.03
C VAL A 34 14.10 -28.65 9.56
N LEU A 35 14.17 -28.40 8.25
CA LEU A 35 14.06 -27.06 7.68
C LEU A 35 12.69 -26.43 7.96
N VAL A 36 11.60 -27.17 7.74
CA VAL A 36 10.24 -26.69 8.04
C VAL A 36 10.10 -26.35 9.52
N ILE A 37 10.51 -27.25 10.42
CA ILE A 37 10.42 -27.02 11.88
C ILE A 37 11.24 -25.79 12.29
N SER A 38 12.45 -25.63 11.75
CA SER A 38 13.31 -24.48 12.07
C SER A 38 12.70 -23.16 11.62
N ARG A 39 12.11 -23.10 10.42
CA ARG A 39 11.42 -21.91 9.87
C ARG A 39 10.21 -21.54 10.74
N TRP A 40 9.34 -22.49 11.03
CA TRP A 40 8.16 -22.25 11.87
C TRP A 40 8.54 -21.87 13.31
N THR A 41 9.60 -22.44 13.87
CA THR A 41 10.10 -22.05 15.21
C THR A 41 10.55 -20.59 15.22
N ALA A 42 11.30 -20.15 14.20
CA ALA A 42 11.70 -18.75 14.08
C ALA A 42 10.49 -17.80 13.93
N LEU A 43 9.47 -18.20 13.16
CA LEU A 43 8.23 -17.43 13.01
C LEU A 43 7.45 -17.33 14.32
N VAL A 44 7.36 -18.40 15.11
CA VAL A 44 6.71 -18.36 16.42
C VAL A 44 7.44 -17.40 17.37
N LEU A 45 8.77 -17.40 17.37
CA LEU A 45 9.57 -16.43 18.14
C LEU A 45 9.33 -14.99 17.67
N LEU A 46 9.22 -14.77 16.35
CA LEU A 46 8.88 -13.47 15.78
C LEU A 46 7.47 -13.01 16.17
N LEU A 47 6.49 -13.91 16.15
CA LEU A 47 5.12 -13.62 16.60
C LEU A 47 5.09 -13.25 18.08
N ALA A 48 5.81 -13.99 18.92
CA ALA A 48 5.97 -13.66 20.34
C ALA A 48 6.61 -12.27 20.51
N TYR A 49 7.67 -11.98 19.77
CA TYR A 49 8.32 -10.67 19.79
C TYR A 49 7.36 -9.53 19.34
N ALA A 50 6.57 -9.74 18.28
CA ALA A 50 5.57 -8.77 17.81
C ALA A 50 4.50 -8.50 18.90
N GLY A 51 4.06 -9.54 19.61
CA GLY A 51 3.14 -9.42 20.75
C GLY A 51 3.71 -8.57 21.90
N PHE A 52 4.98 -8.72 22.22
CA PHE A 52 5.64 -7.88 23.24
C PHE A 52 5.87 -6.44 22.78
N ARG A 53 6.17 -6.22 21.50
CA ARG A 53 6.47 -4.89 20.98
C ARG A 53 5.23 -4.05 20.74
N ARG A 54 4.07 -4.66 20.53
CA ARG A 54 2.76 -4.02 20.27
C ARG A 54 2.78 -2.93 19.21
N SER A 55 3.67 -3.04 18.22
CA SER A 55 3.79 -2.09 17.12
C SER A 55 3.10 -2.65 15.88
N LEU A 56 2.21 -1.87 15.27
CA LEU A 56 1.51 -2.26 14.05
C LEU A 56 2.47 -2.63 12.91
N THR A 57 3.52 -1.84 12.71
CA THR A 57 4.56 -2.11 11.70
C THR A 57 5.23 -3.47 11.92
N THR A 58 5.55 -3.81 13.18
CA THR A 58 6.14 -5.12 13.51
C THR A 58 5.15 -6.25 13.18
N TRP A 59 3.87 -6.09 13.49
CA TRP A 59 2.84 -7.06 13.16
C TRP A 59 2.68 -7.25 11.65
N ILE A 60 2.71 -6.17 10.85
CA ILE A 60 2.65 -6.25 9.39
C ILE A 60 3.86 -7.02 8.84
N LEU A 61 5.08 -6.67 9.26
CA LEU A 61 6.29 -7.34 8.80
C LEU A 61 6.30 -8.83 9.15
N VAL A 62 5.92 -9.17 10.38
CA VAL A 62 5.85 -10.58 10.81
C VAL A 62 4.77 -11.33 10.04
N SER A 63 3.60 -10.72 9.82
CA SER A 63 2.52 -11.34 9.04
C SER A 63 2.88 -11.57 7.57
N MET A 64 3.73 -10.71 6.98
CA MET A 64 4.27 -10.95 5.64
C MET A 64 5.13 -12.21 5.59
N LEU A 65 6.02 -12.41 6.57
CA LEU A 65 6.86 -13.61 6.67
C LEU A 65 6.01 -14.86 6.90
N VAL A 66 5.04 -14.79 7.82
CA VAL A 66 4.09 -15.90 8.06
C VAL A 66 3.28 -16.22 6.80
N GLY A 67 2.80 -15.18 6.11
CA GLY A 67 2.08 -15.33 4.85
C GLY A 67 2.93 -15.99 3.76
N SER A 68 4.19 -15.58 3.64
CA SER A 68 5.14 -16.20 2.71
C SER A 68 5.33 -17.70 2.98
N GLU A 69 5.48 -18.08 4.24
CA GLU A 69 5.65 -19.46 4.64
C GLU A 69 4.39 -20.30 4.43
N ILE A 70 3.21 -19.75 4.76
CA ILE A 70 1.91 -20.39 4.45
C ILE A 70 1.76 -20.61 2.95
N GLY A 71 2.12 -19.61 2.14
CA GLY A 71 2.08 -19.71 0.68
C GLY A 71 2.99 -20.80 0.13
N HIS A 72 4.16 -20.96 0.72
CA HIS A 72 5.15 -21.96 0.33
C HIS A 72 4.72 -23.38 0.74
N ASP A 73 4.36 -23.58 2.04
CA ASP A 73 4.10 -24.91 2.58
C ASP A 73 2.68 -25.42 2.26
N TRP A 74 1.69 -24.53 2.17
CA TRP A 74 0.28 -24.87 1.91
C TRP A 74 -0.36 -24.03 0.78
N PRO A 75 0.08 -24.18 -0.49
CA PRO A 75 -0.37 -23.36 -1.61
C PRO A 75 -1.89 -23.33 -1.80
N GLN A 76 -2.55 -24.49 -1.63
CA GLN A 76 -4.00 -24.61 -1.80
C GLN A 76 -4.78 -23.79 -0.77
N THR A 77 -4.35 -23.80 0.49
CA THR A 77 -4.94 -23.00 1.57
C THR A 77 -4.63 -21.51 1.38
N ALA A 78 -3.43 -21.19 0.95
CA ALA A 78 -2.98 -19.84 0.70
C ALA A 78 -3.83 -19.12 -0.36
N VAL A 79 -4.22 -19.82 -1.44
CA VAL A 79 -5.10 -19.28 -2.48
C VAL A 79 -6.47 -18.87 -1.92
N GLN A 80 -7.01 -19.60 -0.94
CA GLN A 80 -8.29 -19.27 -0.31
C GLN A 80 -8.20 -18.00 0.55
N LEU A 81 -7.02 -17.64 1.07
CA LEU A 81 -6.82 -16.43 1.85
C LEU A 81 -6.96 -15.13 1.04
N ARG A 82 -7.03 -15.23 -0.31
CA ARG A 82 -7.25 -14.08 -1.21
C ARG A 82 -8.42 -13.20 -0.76
N VAL A 83 -9.49 -13.81 -0.25
CA VAL A 83 -10.69 -13.08 0.20
C VAL A 83 -10.34 -12.06 1.29
N LEU A 84 -9.49 -12.41 2.27
CA LEU A 84 -9.07 -11.50 3.35
C LEU A 84 -8.28 -10.31 2.82
N SER A 85 -7.39 -10.57 1.86
CA SER A 85 -6.65 -9.51 1.15
C SER A 85 -7.60 -8.56 0.40
N LEU A 86 -8.58 -9.09 -0.34
CA LEU A 86 -9.55 -8.29 -1.07
C LEU A 86 -10.44 -7.46 -0.15
N VAL A 87 -10.85 -8.00 1.00
CA VAL A 87 -11.60 -7.25 2.03
C VAL A 87 -10.77 -6.07 2.53
N PHE A 88 -9.50 -6.30 2.87
CA PHE A 88 -8.61 -5.22 3.31
C PHE A 88 -8.45 -4.13 2.24
N LEU A 89 -8.24 -4.50 0.98
CA LEU A 89 -8.14 -3.53 -0.12
C LEU A 89 -9.44 -2.74 -0.33
N ARG A 90 -10.61 -3.37 -0.18
CA ARG A 90 -11.89 -2.67 -0.25
C ARG A 90 -12.05 -1.67 0.88
N LEU A 91 -11.68 -2.05 2.11
CA LEU A 91 -11.70 -1.14 3.26
C LEU A 91 -10.80 0.08 3.04
N ILE A 92 -9.59 -0.11 2.51
CA ILE A 92 -8.69 1.00 2.16
C ILE A 92 -9.32 1.91 1.10
N LYS A 93 -9.86 1.33 0.02
CA LYS A 93 -10.51 2.12 -1.05
C LYS A 93 -11.65 2.98 -0.53
N THR A 94 -12.41 2.52 0.45
CA THR A 94 -13.51 3.29 1.06
C THR A 94 -13.04 4.56 1.77
N ILE A 95 -11.80 4.57 2.28
CA ILE A 95 -11.24 5.73 3.01
C ILE A 95 -10.80 6.85 2.06
N VAL A 96 -10.33 6.49 0.87
CA VAL A 96 -9.57 7.38 -0.01
C VAL A 96 -10.35 8.65 -0.37
N ALA A 97 -11.56 8.51 -0.91
CA ALA A 97 -12.34 9.65 -1.40
C ALA A 97 -12.76 10.63 -0.29
N PRO A 98 -13.38 10.20 0.84
CA PRO A 98 -13.78 11.13 1.89
C PRO A 98 -12.59 11.76 2.63
N LEU A 99 -11.46 11.05 2.75
CA LEU A 99 -10.26 11.59 3.38
C LEU A 99 -9.63 12.68 2.50
N ILE A 100 -9.48 12.43 1.19
CA ILE A 100 -8.95 13.42 0.24
C ILE A 100 -9.84 14.65 0.22
N PHE A 101 -11.16 14.48 0.09
CA PHE A 101 -12.10 15.59 0.09
C PHE A 101 -11.95 16.44 1.35
N ALA A 102 -12.07 15.83 2.52
CA ALA A 102 -12.02 16.55 3.78
C ALA A 102 -10.69 17.29 4.00
N THR A 103 -9.56 16.61 3.75
CA THR A 103 -8.22 17.21 3.97
C THR A 103 -7.91 18.33 3.00
N LEU A 104 -8.29 18.20 1.72
CA LEU A 104 -8.09 19.26 0.74
C LEU A 104 -8.98 20.47 1.02
N VAL A 105 -10.26 20.26 1.35
CA VAL A 105 -11.17 21.36 1.69
C VAL A 105 -10.68 22.10 2.93
N VAL A 106 -10.27 21.41 3.99
CA VAL A 106 -9.67 22.04 5.18
C VAL A 106 -8.38 22.76 4.84
N GLY A 107 -7.50 22.14 4.05
CA GLY A 107 -6.24 22.73 3.63
C GLY A 107 -6.39 24.02 2.83
N ILE A 108 -7.43 24.14 2.01
CA ILE A 108 -7.67 25.32 1.17
C ILE A 108 -8.53 26.36 1.91
N ALA A 109 -9.68 25.96 2.42
CA ALA A 109 -10.65 26.88 3.03
C ALA A 109 -10.29 27.28 4.47
N GLY A 110 -9.44 26.52 5.15
CA GLY A 110 -8.96 26.84 6.50
C GLY A 110 -7.97 28.02 6.57
N HIS A 111 -7.38 28.40 5.43
CA HIS A 111 -6.45 29.53 5.36
C HIS A 111 -7.16 30.85 5.00
N SER A 112 -6.64 31.94 5.55
CA SER A 112 -7.18 33.28 5.31
C SER A 112 -6.67 33.92 4.02
N ASP A 113 -5.54 33.45 3.46
CA ASP A 113 -4.90 34.02 2.27
C ASP A 113 -4.79 32.95 1.15
N LEU A 114 -5.72 33.02 0.20
CA LEU A 114 -5.75 32.17 -0.99
C LEU A 114 -4.52 32.36 -1.90
N LYS A 115 -3.90 33.55 -1.92
CA LYS A 115 -2.68 33.76 -2.72
C LYS A 115 -1.50 32.97 -2.13
N GLN A 116 -1.42 32.90 -0.81
CA GLN A 116 -0.39 32.10 -0.15
C GLN A 116 -0.60 30.60 -0.42
N VAL A 117 -1.84 30.11 -0.33
CA VAL A 117 -2.21 28.73 -0.66
C VAL A 117 -1.85 28.41 -2.12
N GLY A 118 -2.23 29.27 -3.07
CA GLY A 118 -1.90 29.08 -4.48
C GLY A 118 -0.39 29.02 -4.75
N ARG A 119 0.39 29.90 -4.11
CA ARG A 119 1.86 29.89 -4.22
C ARG A 119 2.48 28.64 -3.64
N MET A 120 1.94 28.13 -2.52
CA MET A 120 2.40 26.86 -1.93
C MET A 120 2.04 25.69 -2.85
N ALA A 121 0.84 25.66 -3.43
CA ALA A 121 0.41 24.63 -4.36
C ALA A 121 1.31 24.54 -5.60
N VAL A 122 1.62 25.70 -6.23
CA VAL A 122 2.54 25.75 -7.38
C VAL A 122 3.93 25.23 -7.02
N LYS A 123 4.49 25.66 -5.87
CA LYS A 123 5.80 25.18 -5.40
C LYS A 123 5.79 23.68 -5.15
N ALA A 124 4.72 23.14 -4.54
CA ALA A 124 4.56 21.73 -4.30
C ALA A 124 4.48 20.93 -5.60
N LEU A 125 3.71 21.40 -6.59
CA LEU A 125 3.59 20.76 -7.91
C LEU A 125 4.95 20.70 -8.61
N VAL A 126 5.68 21.83 -8.67
CA VAL A 126 7.02 21.86 -9.29
C VAL A 126 7.98 20.90 -8.56
N TYR A 127 7.95 20.90 -7.22
CA TYR A 127 8.79 20.00 -6.44
C TYR A 127 8.47 18.53 -6.74
N PHE A 128 7.18 18.15 -6.73
CA PHE A 128 6.76 16.78 -7.04
C PHE A 128 7.13 16.38 -8.45
N GLU A 129 6.97 17.25 -9.44
CA GLU A 129 7.33 16.98 -10.84
C GLU A 129 8.83 16.68 -10.96
N VAL A 130 9.68 17.52 -10.38
CA VAL A 130 11.14 17.30 -10.38
C VAL A 130 11.52 16.01 -9.70
N VAL A 131 10.98 15.75 -8.48
CA VAL A 131 11.32 14.54 -7.72
C VAL A 131 10.81 13.29 -8.41
N THR A 132 9.60 13.31 -8.97
CA THR A 132 9.02 12.16 -9.68
C THR A 132 9.81 11.85 -10.95
N THR A 133 10.21 12.88 -11.69
CA THR A 133 11.05 12.72 -12.88
C THR A 133 12.42 12.11 -12.52
N LEU A 134 13.06 12.59 -11.46
CA LEU A 134 14.32 12.00 -10.98
C LEU A 134 14.13 10.55 -10.52
N ALA A 135 13.05 10.25 -9.79
CA ALA A 135 12.74 8.88 -9.36
C ALA A 135 12.50 7.95 -10.56
N LEU A 136 11.86 8.44 -11.63
CA LEU A 136 11.67 7.68 -12.87
C LEU A 136 13.02 7.32 -13.52
N PHE A 137 13.94 8.28 -13.63
CA PHE A 137 15.29 8.02 -14.17
C PHE A 137 16.07 7.04 -13.30
N ILE A 138 15.99 7.17 -11.98
CA ILE A 138 16.66 6.24 -11.05
C ILE A 138 16.07 4.83 -11.22
N GLY A 139 14.74 4.70 -11.28
CA GLY A 139 14.07 3.42 -11.50
C GLY A 139 14.45 2.77 -12.83
N LEU A 140 14.51 3.59 -13.91
CA LEU A 140 14.90 3.12 -15.23
C LEU A 140 16.37 2.68 -15.25
N ALA A 141 17.25 3.43 -14.61
CA ALA A 141 18.66 3.05 -14.47
C ALA A 141 18.80 1.75 -13.67
N ALA A 142 18.09 1.61 -12.55
CA ALA A 142 18.13 0.43 -11.71
C ALA A 142 17.67 -0.84 -12.46
N ILE A 143 16.56 -0.77 -13.23
CA ILE A 143 16.04 -1.92 -13.97
C ILE A 143 17.00 -2.32 -15.10
N ASN A 144 17.61 -1.33 -15.79
CA ASN A 144 18.56 -1.59 -16.87
C ASN A 144 19.89 -2.17 -16.35
N LEU A 145 20.37 -1.71 -15.18
CA LEU A 145 21.59 -2.25 -14.58
C LEU A 145 21.37 -3.66 -14.02
N SER A 146 20.28 -3.86 -13.29
CA SER A 146 19.99 -5.16 -12.66
C SER A 146 19.52 -6.22 -13.64
N ARG A 147 19.03 -5.79 -14.83
CA ARG A 147 18.37 -6.68 -15.80
C ARG A 147 17.29 -7.57 -15.16
N ALA A 148 16.64 -7.06 -14.12
CA ALA A 148 15.59 -7.79 -13.40
C ALA A 148 14.46 -8.16 -14.37
N GLY A 149 14.06 -9.42 -14.37
CA GLY A 149 13.03 -9.94 -15.28
C GLY A 149 13.52 -10.55 -16.58
N VAL A 150 14.82 -10.48 -16.89
CA VAL A 150 15.37 -11.18 -18.06
C VAL A 150 15.32 -12.69 -17.81
N GLY A 151 14.64 -13.44 -18.70
CA GLY A 151 14.47 -14.88 -18.59
C GLY A 151 13.19 -15.35 -17.90
N ILE A 152 12.31 -14.44 -17.47
CA ILE A 152 10.98 -14.82 -17.00
C ILE A 152 10.15 -15.24 -18.22
N VAL A 153 9.81 -16.52 -18.28
CA VAL A 153 8.85 -17.03 -19.26
C VAL A 153 7.45 -16.75 -18.75
N LEU A 154 6.71 -15.89 -19.44
CA LEU A 154 5.29 -15.66 -19.14
C LEU A 154 4.51 -16.97 -19.36
N PRO A 155 3.61 -17.36 -18.43
CA PRO A 155 2.76 -18.51 -18.65
C PRO A 155 1.98 -18.37 -19.96
N PRO A 156 1.78 -19.47 -20.74
CA PRO A 156 1.10 -19.43 -22.05
C PRO A 156 -0.34 -18.91 -22.01
N HIS A 157 -0.91 -18.79 -20.81
CA HIS A 157 -2.24 -18.26 -20.52
C HIS A 157 -2.26 -16.94 -19.75
N ALA A 158 -1.11 -16.24 -19.66
CA ALA A 158 -1.19 -14.81 -19.41
C ALA A 158 -1.94 -14.26 -20.63
N SER A 159 -3.30 -14.28 -20.54
CA SER A 159 -4.13 -13.56 -21.47
C SER A 159 -3.53 -12.18 -21.55
N THR A 160 -2.90 -11.87 -22.66
CA THR A 160 -2.92 -10.52 -23.16
C THR A 160 -4.42 -10.23 -23.28
N GLU A 161 -5.08 -9.79 -22.17
CA GLU A 161 -6.12 -8.83 -22.35
C GLU A 161 -5.43 -7.82 -23.26
N GLU A 162 -5.86 -7.84 -24.51
CA GLU A 162 -5.41 -6.88 -25.47
C GLU A 162 -5.55 -5.57 -24.73
N LEU A 163 -4.42 -5.02 -24.31
CA LEU A 163 -4.36 -3.64 -23.89
C LEU A 163 -4.77 -2.91 -25.15
N HIS A 164 -6.08 -2.82 -25.38
CA HIS A 164 -6.64 -1.84 -26.26
C HIS A 164 -6.23 -0.51 -25.63
N ALA A 165 -4.98 -0.14 -25.91
CA ALA A 165 -4.55 1.23 -25.75
C ALA A 165 -5.43 2.01 -26.72
N THR A 166 -6.67 2.25 -26.29
CA THR A 166 -7.50 3.26 -26.92
C THR A 166 -6.61 4.50 -26.93
N ARG A 167 -6.15 4.91 -28.10
CA ARG A 167 -5.37 6.14 -28.25
C ARG A 167 -6.25 7.24 -27.71
N GLN A 168 -6.11 7.53 -26.43
CA GLN A 168 -6.78 8.66 -25.82
C GLN A 168 -6.22 9.90 -26.47
N SER A 169 -7.09 10.70 -27.06
CA SER A 169 -6.67 12.00 -27.58
C SER A 169 -6.22 12.86 -26.39
N PRO A 170 -5.32 13.83 -26.60
CA PRO A 170 -4.97 14.78 -25.54
C PRO A 170 -6.20 15.47 -24.94
N ALA A 171 -7.26 15.68 -25.75
CA ALA A 171 -8.53 16.22 -25.28
C ALA A 171 -9.24 15.26 -24.29
N ASP A 172 -9.26 13.97 -24.59
CA ASP A 172 -9.88 12.97 -23.71
C ASP A 172 -9.16 12.92 -22.36
N ILE A 173 -7.82 13.02 -22.36
CA ILE A 173 -7.02 13.07 -21.12
C ILE A 173 -7.42 14.28 -20.28
N VAL A 174 -7.54 15.47 -20.88
CA VAL A 174 -7.96 16.68 -20.18
C VAL A 174 -9.40 16.55 -19.66
N LEU A 175 -10.33 16.02 -20.46
CA LEU A 175 -11.71 15.81 -20.03
C LEU A 175 -11.82 14.82 -18.87
N HIS A 176 -11.02 13.76 -18.86
CA HIS A 176 -11.00 12.79 -17.77
C HIS A 176 -10.52 13.34 -16.42
N VAL A 177 -9.85 14.49 -16.41
CA VAL A 177 -9.45 15.18 -15.18
C VAL A 177 -10.65 15.78 -14.44
N PHE A 178 -11.67 16.24 -15.16
CA PHE A 178 -12.85 16.90 -14.59
C PHE A 178 -14.00 15.91 -14.38
N PRO A 179 -14.62 15.89 -13.16
CA PRO A 179 -15.73 15.00 -12.91
C PRO A 179 -17.00 15.48 -13.60
N GLU A 180 -17.70 14.61 -14.33
CA GLU A 180 -19.07 14.86 -14.78
C GLU A 180 -20.06 14.77 -13.60
N ASN A 181 -19.80 13.84 -12.68
CA ASN A 181 -20.61 13.62 -11.49
C ASN A 181 -19.72 13.12 -10.34
N ILE A 182 -19.64 13.91 -9.28
CA ILE A 182 -18.78 13.58 -8.14
C ILE A 182 -19.17 12.27 -7.44
N ALA A 183 -20.46 11.97 -7.33
CA ALA A 183 -20.91 10.74 -6.70
C ALA A 183 -20.45 9.52 -7.51
N ARG A 184 -20.51 9.60 -8.83
CA ARG A 184 -19.99 8.55 -9.73
C ARG A 184 -18.48 8.41 -9.60
N SER A 185 -17.75 9.53 -9.58
CA SER A 185 -16.28 9.52 -9.42
C SER A 185 -15.84 8.84 -8.13
N ILE A 186 -16.57 9.08 -7.04
CA ILE A 186 -16.32 8.41 -5.74
C ILE A 186 -16.62 6.92 -5.84
N ALA A 187 -17.75 6.52 -6.42
CA ALA A 187 -18.16 5.12 -6.55
C ALA A 187 -17.20 4.31 -7.43
N GLU A 188 -16.69 4.91 -8.51
CA GLU A 188 -15.74 4.29 -9.43
C GLU A 188 -14.28 4.38 -8.96
N GLY A 189 -14.01 5.13 -7.87
CA GLY A 189 -12.66 5.30 -7.32
C GLY A 189 -11.75 6.18 -8.17
N GLN A 190 -12.33 7.14 -8.92
CA GLN A 190 -11.61 8.09 -9.77
C GLN A 190 -10.95 9.20 -8.91
N VAL A 191 -9.81 8.85 -8.30
CA VAL A 191 -9.13 9.70 -7.30
C VAL A 191 -8.83 11.09 -7.83
N LEU A 192 -8.34 11.20 -9.08
CA LEU A 192 -7.99 12.49 -9.69
C LEU A 192 -9.20 13.42 -9.80
N GLN A 193 -10.34 12.90 -10.20
CA GLN A 193 -11.59 13.68 -10.31
C GLN A 193 -12.08 14.14 -8.93
N VAL A 194 -11.93 13.29 -7.89
CA VAL A 194 -12.24 13.67 -6.50
C VAL A 194 -11.33 14.80 -6.03
N VAL A 195 -10.03 14.75 -6.36
CA VAL A 195 -9.06 15.82 -6.03
C VAL A 195 -9.47 17.14 -6.70
N VAL A 196 -9.74 17.13 -8.00
CA VAL A 196 -10.14 18.35 -8.74
C VAL A 196 -11.41 18.94 -8.17
N PHE A 197 -12.42 18.12 -7.92
CA PHE A 197 -13.66 18.60 -7.27
C PHE A 197 -13.35 19.21 -5.89
N SER A 198 -12.54 18.55 -5.07
CA SER A 198 -12.21 19.00 -3.72
C SER A 198 -11.47 20.34 -3.73
N ILE A 199 -10.59 20.56 -4.72
CA ILE A 199 -9.90 21.85 -4.90
C ILE A 199 -10.90 22.94 -5.27
N LEU A 200 -11.75 22.72 -6.28
CA LEU A 200 -12.76 23.69 -6.69
C LEU A 200 -13.73 24.01 -5.57
N PHE A 201 -14.21 22.99 -4.86
CA PHE A 201 -15.09 23.15 -3.70
C PHE A 201 -14.41 23.95 -2.58
N GLY A 202 -13.15 23.61 -2.25
CA GLY A 202 -12.37 24.30 -1.23
C GLY A 202 -12.13 25.77 -1.56
N VAL A 203 -11.84 26.09 -2.82
CA VAL A 203 -11.70 27.49 -3.29
C VAL A 203 -13.02 28.23 -3.21
N ALA A 204 -14.13 27.62 -3.68
CA ALA A 204 -15.45 28.23 -3.59
C ALA A 204 -15.84 28.50 -2.14
N LEU A 205 -15.59 27.54 -1.23
CA LEU A 205 -15.83 27.68 0.19
C LEU A 205 -15.00 28.81 0.82
N ALA A 206 -13.73 28.94 0.42
CA ALA A 206 -12.85 29.99 0.89
C ALA A 206 -13.27 31.42 0.44
N MET A 207 -14.03 31.52 -0.68
CA MET A 207 -14.58 32.78 -1.16
C MET A 207 -15.83 33.24 -0.40
N LEU A 208 -16.43 32.39 0.44
CA LEU A 208 -17.58 32.76 1.27
C LEU A 208 -17.15 33.61 2.46
N ASP A 209 -18.08 34.43 2.96
CA ASP A 209 -17.92 35.15 4.21
C ASP A 209 -17.67 34.19 5.39
N LYS A 210 -16.95 34.66 6.42
CA LYS A 210 -16.56 33.84 7.57
C LYS A 210 -17.74 33.09 8.22
N ASN A 211 -18.89 33.75 8.35
CA ASN A 211 -20.08 33.15 8.99
C ASN A 211 -20.69 32.04 8.14
N ALA A 212 -20.75 32.22 6.82
CA ALA A 212 -21.27 31.23 5.87
C ALA A 212 -20.31 30.04 5.67
N ARG A 213 -18.99 30.31 5.75
CA ARG A 213 -17.93 29.30 5.60
C ARG A 213 -17.82 28.40 6.83
N ALA A 214 -17.96 28.97 8.03
CA ALA A 214 -17.63 28.28 9.28
C ALA A 214 -18.32 26.92 9.47
N PRO A 215 -19.63 26.74 9.23
CA PRO A 215 -20.28 25.45 9.44
C PRO A 215 -19.74 24.35 8.52
N MET A 216 -19.50 24.67 7.24
CA MET A 216 -19.00 23.70 6.27
C MET A 216 -17.52 23.37 6.52
N LEU A 217 -16.72 24.34 6.95
CA LEU A 217 -15.34 24.11 7.32
C LEU A 217 -15.26 23.21 8.57
N ALA A 218 -16.06 23.47 9.61
CA ALA A 218 -16.15 22.63 10.80
C ALA A 218 -16.61 21.20 10.48
N PHE A 219 -17.54 21.04 9.53
CA PHE A 219 -17.92 19.72 9.02
C PHE A 219 -16.74 19.01 8.37
N ALA A 220 -15.99 19.68 7.49
CA ALA A 220 -14.84 19.11 6.81
C ALA A 220 -13.71 18.73 7.79
N GLU A 221 -13.45 19.56 8.81
CA GLU A 221 -12.51 19.26 9.89
C GLU A 221 -12.92 18.01 10.69
N SER A 222 -14.20 17.95 11.08
CA SER A 222 -14.74 16.79 11.80
C SER A 222 -14.70 15.53 10.95
N LEU A 223 -15.01 15.64 9.66
CA LEU A 223 -14.92 14.53 8.71
C LEU A 223 -13.48 14.04 8.56
N ALA A 224 -12.51 14.95 8.41
CA ALA A 224 -11.09 14.59 8.34
C ALA A 224 -10.64 13.86 9.60
N ALA A 225 -10.96 14.40 10.78
CA ALA A 225 -10.63 13.76 12.06
C ALA A 225 -11.25 12.37 12.20
N THR A 226 -12.52 12.21 11.78
CA THR A 226 -13.21 10.92 11.76
C THR A 226 -12.55 9.95 10.80
N MET A 227 -12.18 10.38 9.58
CA MET A 227 -11.52 9.53 8.60
C MET A 227 -10.13 9.09 9.06
N PHE A 228 -9.36 9.92 9.77
CA PHE A 228 -8.12 9.49 10.39
C PHE A 228 -8.33 8.39 11.46
N LYS A 229 -9.37 8.51 12.28
CA LYS A 229 -9.72 7.45 13.25
C LYS A 229 -10.19 6.18 12.55
N PHE A 230 -11.00 6.32 11.51
CA PHE A 230 -11.44 5.20 10.68
C PHE A 230 -10.25 4.49 9.99
N THR A 231 -9.30 5.25 9.46
CA THR A 231 -8.05 4.70 8.92
C THR A 231 -7.30 3.88 9.96
N ASN A 232 -7.14 4.41 11.18
CA ASN A 232 -6.48 3.67 12.26
C ASN A 232 -7.21 2.36 12.58
N LEU A 233 -8.55 2.36 12.55
CA LEU A 233 -9.36 1.15 12.76
C LEU A 233 -9.13 0.12 11.65
N VAL A 234 -9.15 0.55 10.40
CA VAL A 234 -8.89 -0.34 9.24
C VAL A 234 -7.45 -0.87 9.26
N MET A 235 -6.49 -0.05 9.69
CA MET A 235 -5.09 -0.45 9.79
C MET A 235 -4.83 -1.55 10.85
N LEU A 236 -5.74 -1.74 11.82
CA LEU A 236 -5.66 -2.91 12.72
C LEU A 236 -5.85 -4.24 11.97
N PHE A 237 -6.56 -4.21 10.85
CA PHE A 237 -6.73 -5.39 9.99
C PHE A 237 -5.56 -5.59 9.01
N ALA A 238 -4.67 -4.60 8.86
CA ALA A 238 -3.56 -4.64 7.90
C ALA A 238 -2.65 -5.88 8.05
N PRO A 239 -2.25 -6.34 9.26
CA PRO A 239 -1.43 -7.54 9.38
C PRO A 239 -2.09 -8.77 8.75
N ILE A 240 -3.40 -8.94 8.94
CA ILE A 240 -4.17 -10.07 8.37
C ILE A 240 -4.27 -9.91 6.85
N GLY A 241 -4.68 -8.72 6.37
CA GLY A 241 -4.86 -8.46 4.95
C GLY A 241 -3.57 -8.57 4.14
N VAL A 242 -2.45 -8.03 4.67
CA VAL A 242 -1.14 -8.08 4.02
C VAL A 242 -0.55 -9.48 4.07
N GLY A 243 -0.62 -10.16 5.22
CA GLY A 243 -0.18 -11.56 5.35
C GLY A 243 -0.93 -12.48 4.38
N ALA A 244 -2.25 -12.33 4.27
CA ALA A 244 -3.08 -13.07 3.32
C ALA A 244 -2.73 -12.75 1.84
N ALA A 245 -2.40 -11.48 1.53
CA ALA A 245 -1.97 -11.09 0.19
C ALA A 245 -0.66 -11.78 -0.22
N ILE A 246 0.32 -11.78 0.67
CA ILE A 246 1.61 -12.44 0.44
C ILE A 246 1.42 -13.96 0.34
N ALA A 247 0.64 -14.56 1.23
CA ALA A 247 0.33 -16.00 1.17
C ALA A 247 -0.28 -16.38 -0.18
N TYR A 248 -1.29 -15.62 -0.64
CA TYR A 248 -1.89 -15.82 -1.95
C TYR A 248 -0.87 -15.71 -3.08
N THR A 249 -0.05 -14.66 -3.09
CA THR A 249 0.94 -14.42 -4.16
C THR A 249 1.97 -15.53 -4.22
N VAL A 250 2.52 -15.95 -3.08
CA VAL A 250 3.50 -17.03 -3.01
C VAL A 250 2.87 -18.37 -3.38
N GLY A 251 1.65 -18.65 -2.88
CA GLY A 251 0.96 -19.91 -3.18
C GLY A 251 0.54 -20.04 -4.64
N HIS A 252 0.24 -18.91 -5.32
CA HIS A 252 -0.18 -18.90 -6.72
C HIS A 252 1.00 -18.85 -7.71
N MET A 253 2.03 -18.06 -7.42
CA MET A 253 3.18 -17.85 -8.31
C MET A 253 4.37 -18.78 -8.00
N GLY A 254 4.46 -19.29 -6.78
CA GLY A 254 5.64 -19.97 -6.25
C GLY A 254 6.75 -19.00 -5.85
N LEU A 255 7.66 -19.46 -5.00
CA LEU A 255 8.92 -18.77 -4.71
C LEU A 255 9.97 -19.27 -5.70
N GLY A 256 10.16 -18.55 -6.80
CA GLY A 256 11.29 -18.74 -7.71
C GLY A 256 11.30 -20.11 -8.41
N LYS A 257 10.46 -20.28 -9.40
CA LYS A 257 10.74 -21.20 -10.51
C LYS A 257 11.21 -20.38 -11.69
#